data_06e97b44c5cfc2ea48cc4ea970bd8e23
#
_entry.id   06e97b44c5cfc2ea48cc4ea970bd8e23
#
_cell.length_a   1.000
_cell.length_b   1.000
_cell.length_c   1.000
_cell.angle_alpha   90.00
_cell.angle_beta   90.00
_cell.angle_gamma   90.00
#
_symmetry.space_group_name_H-M   'P 1'
#
loop_
_entity.id
_entity.type
_entity.pdbx_description
1 polymer ?
#
loop_
_entity_poly.entity_id
_entity_poly.type
_entity_poly.pdbx_seq_one_letter_code
_entity_poly.pdbx_strand_id
1 'polypeptide(L)'
;RGLQDDSWDNLLLNCGKDQIIISSAGDQKEIEGKSLGQICRELEIEADEALIRILGQTQGQASMIYYALSEEDLQTFMKHPACMIGTDAFARNYDGPTATGRPHPRNYGGFPRMIRTYLLEKKVLGLEEGIARMTSLPCRFFGIHNRGRVQKGYGADLLVFSPDKIREAGTYMEPWKKPEGIRYVILNG
;
A
#
# COMPACT_ATOMS: atom_id res chain seq x y z
N ARG A 1 -26.48 9.77 -11.86
CA ARG A 1 -25.93 10.82 -12.74
C ARG A 1 -24.48 11.19 -12.38
N GLY A 2 -24.10 11.26 -11.10
CA GLY A 2 -22.74 11.67 -10.70
C GLY A 2 -21.63 10.68 -11.05
N LEU A 3 -21.90 9.42 -11.30
CA LEU A 3 -20.89 8.41 -11.63
C LEU A 3 -20.34 8.52 -13.06
N GLN A 4 -20.99 9.30 -13.92
CA GLN A 4 -20.54 9.56 -15.30
C GLN A 4 -20.11 11.03 -15.50
N ASP A 5 -20.01 11.79 -14.41
CA ASP A 5 -19.61 13.20 -14.42
C ASP A 5 -18.09 13.29 -14.29
N ASP A 6 -17.43 13.94 -15.22
CA ASP A 6 -15.99 14.21 -15.29
C ASP A 6 -15.59 15.56 -14.65
N SER A 7 -16.55 16.31 -14.12
CA SER A 7 -16.29 17.58 -13.44
C SER A 7 -15.57 17.45 -12.08
N TRP A 8 -15.39 16.23 -11.59
CA TRP A 8 -14.66 15.88 -10.37
C TRP A 8 -13.78 14.65 -10.60
N ASP A 9 -12.82 14.41 -9.71
CA ASP A 9 -11.91 13.25 -9.81
C ASP A 9 -12.66 11.94 -9.60
N ASN A 10 -13.14 11.34 -10.69
CA ASN A 10 -13.97 10.15 -10.70
C ASN A 10 -13.11 8.91 -10.97
N LEU A 11 -12.73 8.21 -9.91
CA LEU A 11 -11.88 7.02 -9.99
C LEU A 11 -12.46 5.88 -10.84
N LEU A 12 -13.79 5.76 -10.92
CA LEU A 12 -14.42 4.77 -11.79
C LEU A 12 -14.15 5.06 -13.28
N LEU A 13 -14.22 6.34 -13.67
CA LEU A 13 -13.90 6.75 -15.04
C LEU A 13 -12.39 6.66 -15.31
N ASN A 14 -11.55 7.02 -14.33
CA ASN A 14 -10.10 7.08 -14.49
C ASN A 14 -9.47 5.68 -14.63
N CYS A 15 -9.86 4.70 -13.82
CA CYS A 15 -9.26 3.36 -13.83
C CYS A 15 -10.17 2.27 -14.41
N GLY A 16 -11.48 2.51 -14.49
CA GLY A 16 -12.46 1.53 -14.97
C GLY A 16 -12.83 0.46 -13.93
N LYS A 17 -13.98 -0.17 -14.15
CA LYS A 17 -14.58 -1.11 -13.18
C LYS A 17 -13.76 -2.39 -12.91
N ASP A 18 -12.92 -2.80 -13.85
CA ASP A 18 -12.07 -3.99 -13.66
C ASP A 18 -10.82 -3.73 -12.79
N GLN A 19 -10.46 -2.46 -12.58
CA GLN A 19 -9.35 -2.02 -11.74
C GLN A 19 -9.79 -1.65 -10.32
N ILE A 20 -11.04 -1.84 -9.97
CA ILE A 20 -11.61 -1.58 -8.64
C ILE A 20 -11.89 -2.92 -7.97
N ILE A 21 -11.12 -3.26 -6.93
CA ILE A 21 -11.24 -4.52 -6.20
C ILE A 21 -11.92 -4.30 -4.85
N ILE A 22 -12.94 -5.06 -4.53
CA ILE A 22 -13.59 -5.01 -3.22
C ILE A 22 -12.64 -5.62 -2.18
N SER A 23 -12.14 -4.81 -1.24
CA SER A 23 -11.17 -5.25 -0.24
C SER A 23 -11.81 -5.71 1.07
N SER A 24 -12.96 -5.15 1.42
CA SER A 24 -13.81 -5.65 2.51
C SER A 24 -15.26 -5.32 2.26
N ALA A 25 -16.16 -6.18 2.68
CA ALA A 25 -17.60 -6.03 2.42
C ALA A 25 -18.47 -6.49 3.62
N GLY A 26 -17.97 -6.35 4.86
CA GLY A 26 -18.73 -6.74 6.05
C GLY A 26 -19.10 -8.22 6.02
N ASP A 27 -20.40 -8.51 6.05
CA ASP A 27 -20.93 -9.88 5.99
C ASP A 27 -20.96 -10.47 4.57
N GLN A 28 -20.76 -9.66 3.52
CA GLN A 28 -20.77 -10.07 2.11
C GLN A 28 -19.39 -10.59 1.67
N LYS A 29 -18.87 -11.61 2.35
CA LYS A 29 -17.49 -12.13 2.15
C LYS A 29 -17.24 -12.68 0.75
N GLU A 30 -18.27 -13.13 0.07
CA GLU A 30 -18.21 -13.72 -1.27
C GLU A 30 -17.82 -12.73 -2.38
N ILE A 31 -17.97 -11.43 -2.13
CA ILE A 31 -17.54 -10.39 -3.07
C ILE A 31 -16.15 -9.83 -2.75
N GLU A 32 -15.57 -10.15 -1.58
CA GLU A 32 -14.23 -9.70 -1.23
C GLU A 32 -13.16 -10.33 -2.15
N GLY A 33 -12.32 -9.48 -2.73
CA GLY A 33 -11.30 -9.86 -3.70
C GLY A 33 -11.78 -9.89 -5.16
N LYS A 34 -13.09 -9.74 -5.43
CA LYS A 34 -13.61 -9.58 -6.79
C LYS A 34 -13.43 -8.14 -7.26
N SER A 35 -13.25 -7.97 -8.58
CA SER A 35 -13.36 -6.64 -9.18
C SER A 35 -14.82 -6.23 -9.31
N LEU A 36 -15.08 -4.91 -9.32
CA LEU A 36 -16.40 -4.38 -9.59
C LEU A 36 -16.92 -4.87 -10.95
N GLY A 37 -16.05 -4.93 -11.99
CA GLY A 37 -16.41 -5.45 -13.30
C GLY A 37 -16.78 -6.94 -13.28
N GLN A 38 -16.12 -7.76 -12.44
CA GLN A 38 -16.51 -9.16 -12.26
C GLN A 38 -17.91 -9.27 -11.62
N ILE A 39 -18.19 -8.46 -10.59
CA ILE A 39 -19.51 -8.43 -9.94
C ILE A 39 -20.59 -8.00 -10.94
N CYS A 40 -20.31 -6.97 -11.76
CA CYS A 40 -21.23 -6.54 -12.82
C CYS A 40 -21.57 -7.67 -13.79
N ARG A 41 -20.58 -8.45 -14.20
CA ARG A 41 -20.79 -9.59 -15.11
C ARG A 41 -21.56 -10.73 -14.46
N GLU A 42 -21.27 -11.07 -13.21
CA GLU A 42 -21.96 -12.14 -12.47
C GLU A 42 -23.42 -11.81 -12.18
N LEU A 43 -23.75 -10.55 -11.98
CA LEU A 43 -25.11 -10.08 -11.67
C LEU A 43 -25.86 -9.53 -12.89
N GLU A 44 -25.20 -9.43 -14.04
CA GLU A 44 -25.73 -8.83 -15.28
C GLU A 44 -26.28 -7.41 -15.09
N ILE A 45 -25.52 -6.57 -14.32
CA ILE A 45 -25.88 -5.18 -13.98
C ILE A 45 -24.76 -4.20 -14.32
N GLU A 46 -25.12 -2.92 -14.41
CA GLU A 46 -24.15 -1.83 -14.61
C GLU A 46 -23.40 -1.47 -13.32
N ALA A 47 -22.27 -0.73 -13.46
CA ALA A 47 -21.37 -0.45 -12.36
C ALA A 47 -21.99 0.44 -11.26
N ASP A 48 -22.84 1.36 -11.64
CA ASP A 48 -23.58 2.24 -10.71
C ASP A 48 -24.58 1.45 -9.86
N GLU A 49 -25.31 0.53 -10.49
CA GLU A 49 -26.22 -0.37 -9.79
C GLU A 49 -25.46 -1.32 -8.86
N ALA A 50 -24.33 -1.88 -9.32
CA ALA A 50 -23.48 -2.74 -8.48
C ALA A 50 -22.98 -1.99 -7.25
N LEU A 51 -22.49 -0.76 -7.41
CA LEU A 51 -22.03 0.08 -6.30
C LEU A 51 -23.15 0.39 -5.30
N ILE A 52 -24.32 0.76 -5.78
CA ILE A 52 -25.49 1.03 -4.92
C ILE A 52 -25.88 -0.22 -4.12
N ARG A 53 -25.91 -1.40 -4.76
CA ARG A 53 -26.20 -2.67 -4.10
C ARG A 53 -25.15 -3.00 -3.02
N ILE A 54 -23.88 -2.90 -3.35
CA ILE A 54 -22.77 -3.15 -2.41
C ILE A 54 -22.88 -2.21 -1.20
N LEU A 55 -23.04 -0.90 -1.42
CA LEU A 55 -23.17 0.08 -0.36
C LEU A 55 -24.41 -0.17 0.51
N GLY A 56 -25.54 -0.53 -0.10
CA GLY A 56 -26.78 -0.84 0.63
C GLY A 56 -26.61 -2.09 1.49
N GLN A 57 -26.07 -3.18 0.96
CA GLN A 57 -25.88 -4.45 1.65
C GLN A 57 -24.83 -4.37 2.77
N THR A 58 -23.81 -3.54 2.59
CA THR A 58 -22.73 -3.35 3.57
C THR A 58 -22.97 -2.17 4.50
N GLN A 59 -24.11 -1.49 4.38
CA GLN A 59 -24.44 -0.28 5.16
C GLN A 59 -23.32 0.80 5.04
N GLY A 60 -22.74 0.93 3.85
CA GLY A 60 -21.65 1.86 3.56
C GLY A 60 -20.27 1.47 4.11
N GLN A 61 -20.10 0.26 4.63
CA GLN A 61 -18.84 -0.21 5.24
C GLN A 61 -17.91 -0.94 4.25
N ALA A 62 -18.27 -1.02 2.96
CA ALA A 62 -17.39 -1.59 1.95
C ALA A 62 -16.13 -0.75 1.76
N SER A 63 -15.00 -1.41 1.59
CA SER A 63 -13.72 -0.79 1.21
C SER A 63 -13.22 -1.35 -0.13
N MET A 64 -12.50 -0.54 -0.88
CA MET A 64 -12.02 -0.88 -2.22
C MET A 64 -10.54 -0.55 -2.36
N ILE A 65 -9.87 -1.27 -3.26
CA ILE A 65 -8.51 -0.96 -3.74
C ILE A 65 -8.64 -0.53 -5.19
N TYR A 66 -8.03 0.61 -5.54
CA TYR A 66 -7.99 1.13 -6.89
C TYR A 66 -6.59 0.92 -7.50
N TYR A 67 -6.53 0.31 -8.68
CA TYR A 67 -5.32 0.24 -9.50
C TYR A 67 -5.29 1.45 -10.44
N ALA A 68 -5.02 2.63 -9.88
CA ALA A 68 -5.16 3.91 -10.59
C ALA A 68 -3.82 4.63 -10.86
N LEU A 69 -2.70 4.07 -10.38
CA LEU A 69 -1.37 4.68 -10.56
C LEU A 69 -0.55 3.90 -11.57
N SER A 70 0.18 4.61 -12.44
CA SER A 70 1.12 3.99 -13.37
C SER A 70 2.48 3.73 -12.68
N GLU A 71 3.13 2.64 -13.08
CA GLU A 71 4.46 2.29 -12.60
C GLU A 71 5.52 3.31 -13.08
N GLU A 72 5.32 3.89 -14.25
CA GLU A 72 6.21 4.90 -14.84
C GLU A 72 6.16 6.20 -14.01
N ASP A 73 4.95 6.68 -13.69
CA ASP A 73 4.78 7.87 -12.87
C ASP A 73 5.36 7.65 -11.48
N LEU A 74 5.12 6.49 -10.87
CA LEU A 74 5.67 6.15 -9.56
C LEU A 74 7.21 6.24 -9.56
N GLN A 75 7.88 5.67 -10.57
CA GLN A 75 9.33 5.75 -10.69
C GLN A 75 9.82 7.17 -10.99
N THR A 76 9.06 7.96 -11.74
CA THR A 76 9.36 9.36 -12.01
C THR A 76 9.33 10.19 -10.73
N PHE A 77 8.29 10.03 -9.90
CA PHE A 77 8.22 10.67 -8.59
C PHE A 77 9.34 10.21 -7.65
N MET A 78 9.65 8.92 -7.63
CA MET A 78 10.74 8.38 -6.81
C MET A 78 12.09 9.04 -7.12
N LYS A 79 12.38 9.37 -8.37
CA LYS A 79 13.64 10.00 -8.80
C LYS A 79 13.75 11.46 -8.36
N HIS A 80 12.66 12.13 -8.03
CA HIS A 80 12.71 13.52 -7.61
C HIS A 80 13.43 13.67 -6.26
N PRO A 81 14.42 14.58 -6.11
CA PRO A 81 15.26 14.66 -4.92
C PRO A 81 14.51 15.00 -3.61
N ALA A 82 13.37 15.68 -3.70
CA ALA A 82 12.52 15.97 -2.55
C ALA A 82 11.54 14.85 -2.21
N CYS A 83 11.49 13.76 -3.00
CA CYS A 83 10.58 12.64 -2.73
C CYS A 83 11.03 11.87 -1.48
N MET A 84 10.13 11.73 -0.55
CA MET A 84 10.24 10.85 0.62
C MET A 84 9.31 9.66 0.43
N ILE A 85 9.72 8.50 0.91
CA ILE A 85 8.93 7.27 0.76
C ILE A 85 8.04 7.10 2.00
N GLY A 86 6.74 7.15 1.78
CA GLY A 86 5.71 6.82 2.76
C GLY A 86 4.91 5.60 2.31
N THR A 87 4.38 4.84 3.25
CA THR A 87 3.62 3.62 2.95
C THR A 87 2.12 3.85 2.88
N ASP A 88 1.61 4.96 3.43
CA ASP A 88 0.17 5.20 3.61
C ASP A 88 -0.52 3.97 4.26
N ALA A 89 0.17 3.35 5.21
CA ALA A 89 -0.27 2.14 5.89
C ALA A 89 -0.92 2.47 7.23
N PHE A 90 -1.93 1.67 7.59
CA PHE A 90 -2.49 1.68 8.94
C PHE A 90 -1.74 0.70 9.84
N ALA A 91 -1.67 0.99 11.14
CA ALA A 91 -1.17 0.05 12.13
C ALA A 91 -2.15 -1.13 12.25
N ARG A 92 -1.74 -2.29 11.77
CA ARG A 92 -2.52 -3.52 11.76
C ARG A 92 -1.69 -4.68 12.29
N ASN A 93 -2.33 -5.55 13.05
CA ASN A 93 -1.74 -6.84 13.42
C ASN A 93 -2.05 -7.89 12.35
N TYR A 94 -1.34 -9.02 12.41
CA TYR A 94 -1.60 -10.19 11.55
C TYR A 94 -2.81 -11.00 12.02
N ASP A 95 -3.21 -10.81 13.28
CA ASP A 95 -4.32 -11.46 13.96
C ASP A 95 -5.05 -10.47 14.87
N GLY A 96 -6.20 -10.89 15.44
CA GLY A 96 -6.98 -10.10 16.37
C GLY A 96 -7.83 -8.99 15.73
N PRO A 97 -8.28 -7.97 16.51
CA PRO A 97 -9.33 -7.04 16.09
C PRO A 97 -8.98 -6.17 14.88
N THR A 98 -7.69 -5.96 14.61
CA THR A 98 -7.24 -5.13 13.48
C THR A 98 -6.91 -5.95 12.23
N ALA A 99 -7.00 -7.29 12.29
CA ALA A 99 -6.78 -8.20 11.17
C ALA A 99 -8.08 -8.46 10.39
N THR A 100 -8.74 -7.40 9.93
CA THR A 100 -10.04 -7.49 9.25
C THR A 100 -9.93 -7.09 7.77
N GLY A 101 -10.83 -7.63 6.95
CA GLY A 101 -10.90 -7.34 5.51
C GLY A 101 -9.67 -7.80 4.75
N ARG A 102 -9.46 -7.26 3.55
CA ARG A 102 -8.24 -7.45 2.73
C ARG A 102 -7.55 -6.10 2.55
N PRO A 103 -6.66 -5.71 3.49
CA PRO A 103 -5.97 -4.44 3.39
C PRO A 103 -4.99 -4.45 2.23
N HIS A 104 -4.61 -3.26 1.75
CA HIS A 104 -3.53 -3.17 0.77
C HIS A 104 -2.24 -3.79 1.33
N PRO A 105 -1.47 -4.60 0.56
CA PRO A 105 -0.24 -5.27 1.01
C PRO A 105 0.81 -4.30 1.61
N ARG A 106 0.76 -3.01 1.24
CA ARG A 106 1.63 -1.97 1.79
C ARG A 106 1.57 -1.85 3.32
N ASN A 107 0.47 -2.30 3.94
CA ASN A 107 0.35 -2.29 5.40
C ASN A 107 1.42 -3.14 6.10
N TYR A 108 1.93 -4.16 5.41
CA TYR A 108 2.92 -5.08 5.98
C TYR A 108 4.25 -5.05 5.22
N GLY A 109 4.22 -4.84 3.91
CA GLY A 109 5.36 -5.02 3.02
C GLY A 109 5.85 -3.77 2.30
N GLY A 110 5.34 -2.56 2.58
CA GLY A 110 5.65 -1.36 1.80
C GLY A 110 7.14 -1.05 1.73
N PHE A 111 7.85 -0.94 2.84
CA PHE A 111 9.30 -0.72 2.85
C PHE A 111 10.12 -1.90 2.34
N PRO A 112 9.85 -3.15 2.70
CA PRO A 112 10.48 -4.32 2.07
C PRO A 112 10.34 -4.36 0.55
N ARG A 113 9.15 -4.03 0.00
CA ARG A 113 8.93 -3.88 -1.45
C ARG A 113 9.78 -2.77 -2.03
N MET A 114 9.82 -1.59 -1.38
CA MET A 114 10.66 -0.48 -1.83
C MET A 114 12.11 -0.92 -1.97
N ILE A 115 12.68 -1.54 -0.93
CA ILE A 115 14.06 -2.02 -0.94
C ILE A 115 14.26 -3.06 -2.05
N ARG A 116 13.43 -4.10 -2.08
CA ARG A 116 13.61 -5.21 -3.02
C ARG A 116 13.40 -4.77 -4.45
N THR A 117 12.21 -4.26 -4.77
CA THR A 117 11.81 -4.00 -6.15
C THR A 117 12.50 -2.77 -6.72
N TYR A 118 12.51 -1.66 -5.98
CA TYR A 118 12.94 -0.38 -6.57
C TYR A 118 14.42 -0.07 -6.35
N LEU A 119 15.03 -0.53 -5.26
CA LEU A 119 16.44 -0.27 -5.01
C LEU A 119 17.35 -1.40 -5.50
N LEU A 120 16.98 -2.67 -5.27
CA LEU A 120 17.86 -3.80 -5.59
C LEU A 120 17.63 -4.37 -6.99
N GLU A 121 16.39 -4.56 -7.42
CA GLU A 121 16.07 -5.17 -8.73
C GLU A 121 16.01 -4.12 -9.83
N LYS A 122 15.10 -3.15 -9.75
CA LYS A 122 14.93 -2.12 -10.79
C LYS A 122 16.00 -1.02 -10.76
N LYS A 123 16.69 -0.86 -9.64
CA LYS A 123 17.73 0.15 -9.43
C LYS A 123 17.27 1.58 -9.80
N VAL A 124 16.04 1.91 -9.46
CA VAL A 124 15.45 3.24 -9.70
C VAL A 124 16.22 4.33 -8.95
N LEU A 125 16.71 3.98 -7.75
CA LEU A 125 17.63 4.76 -6.91
C LEU A 125 18.74 3.85 -6.42
N GLY A 126 19.90 4.43 -6.03
CA GLY A 126 20.91 3.71 -5.27
C GLY A 126 20.39 3.27 -3.90
N LEU A 127 20.96 2.19 -3.34
CA LEU A 127 20.49 1.64 -2.06
C LEU A 127 20.60 2.68 -0.93
N GLU A 128 21.74 3.35 -0.80
CA GLU A 128 22.00 4.35 0.24
C GLU A 128 21.03 5.52 0.11
N GLU A 129 20.81 6.01 -1.11
CA GLU A 129 19.87 7.09 -1.38
C GLU A 129 18.43 6.67 -1.03
N GLY A 130 17.99 5.50 -1.48
CA GLY A 130 16.67 4.98 -1.16
C GLY A 130 16.44 4.81 0.34
N ILE A 131 17.43 4.30 1.07
CA ILE A 131 17.39 4.22 2.55
C ILE A 131 17.32 5.60 3.17
N ALA A 132 18.11 6.56 2.69
CA ALA A 132 18.06 7.94 3.21
C ALA A 132 16.68 8.58 3.01
N ARG A 133 15.97 8.27 1.92
CA ARG A 133 14.61 8.76 1.64
C ARG A 133 13.52 8.15 2.52
N MET A 134 13.81 7.02 3.15
CA MET A 134 12.94 6.36 4.14
C MET A 134 13.32 6.71 5.60
N THR A 135 14.45 7.35 5.83
CA THR A 135 15.01 7.55 7.17
C THR A 135 15.46 8.98 7.42
N SER A 136 16.66 9.36 6.98
CA SER A 136 17.27 10.66 7.33
C SER A 136 16.60 11.85 6.65
N LEU A 137 16.06 11.68 5.45
CA LEU A 137 15.35 12.76 4.75
C LEU A 137 14.04 13.14 5.46
N PRO A 138 13.11 12.20 5.74
CA PRO A 138 11.92 12.52 6.53
C PRO A 138 12.23 13.03 7.93
N CYS A 139 13.22 12.46 8.64
CA CYS A 139 13.62 12.98 9.94
C CYS A 139 14.05 14.46 9.87
N ARG A 140 14.84 14.82 8.88
CA ARG A 140 15.26 16.22 8.67
C ARG A 140 14.09 17.12 8.31
N PHE A 141 13.19 16.66 7.44
CA PHE A 141 12.04 17.45 6.98
C PHE A 141 11.05 17.73 8.10
N PHE A 142 10.77 16.75 8.94
CA PHE A 142 9.82 16.87 10.05
C PHE A 142 10.47 17.34 11.37
N GLY A 143 11.75 17.71 11.37
CA GLY A 143 12.46 18.17 12.58
C GLY A 143 12.63 17.09 13.65
N ILE A 144 12.67 15.80 13.25
CA ILE A 144 12.93 14.71 14.19
C ILE A 144 14.43 14.61 14.42
N HIS A 145 14.85 15.05 15.59
CA HIS A 145 16.27 15.10 15.95
C HIS A 145 16.78 13.74 16.46
N ASN A 146 18.07 13.49 16.26
CA ASN A 146 18.79 12.31 16.76
C ASN A 146 18.21 10.95 16.27
N ARG A 147 17.60 10.93 15.06
CA ARG A 147 17.05 9.74 14.42
C ARG A 147 17.34 9.72 12.93
N GLY A 148 17.10 8.57 12.29
CA GLY A 148 17.21 8.39 10.85
C GLY A 148 18.64 8.22 10.34
N ARG A 149 19.64 8.09 11.22
CA ARG A 149 21.04 7.82 10.87
C ARG A 149 21.70 6.93 11.90
N VAL A 150 22.65 6.11 11.46
CA VAL A 150 23.56 5.38 12.34
C VAL A 150 24.72 6.29 12.67
N GLN A 151 24.63 6.99 13.82
CA GLN A 151 25.59 7.99 14.23
C GLN A 151 25.68 8.03 15.77
N LYS A 152 26.90 8.30 16.32
CA LYS A 152 27.10 8.44 17.77
C LYS A 152 26.20 9.54 18.34
N GLY A 153 25.48 9.23 19.42
CA GLY A 153 24.51 10.13 20.07
C GLY A 153 23.10 10.11 19.48
N TYR A 154 22.86 9.29 18.44
CA TYR A 154 21.52 9.07 17.89
C TYR A 154 20.84 7.89 18.58
N GLY A 155 19.50 7.89 18.59
CA GLY A 155 18.72 6.75 19.04
C GLY A 155 19.02 5.52 18.19
N ALA A 156 19.23 4.38 18.83
CA ALA A 156 19.54 3.13 18.15
C ALA A 156 18.26 2.45 17.62
N ASP A 157 17.61 3.10 16.64
CA ASP A 157 16.54 2.50 15.86
C ASP A 157 17.16 1.87 14.63
N LEU A 158 17.32 0.56 14.64
CA LEU A 158 18.09 -0.17 13.64
C LEU A 158 17.25 -1.26 13.00
N LEU A 159 17.41 -1.40 11.69
CA LEU A 159 16.87 -2.51 10.91
C LEU A 159 18.03 -3.35 10.38
N VAL A 160 18.07 -4.62 10.72
CA VAL A 160 19.02 -5.59 10.15
C VAL A 160 18.29 -6.50 9.19
N PHE A 161 18.68 -6.48 7.93
CA PHE A 161 18.05 -7.30 6.89
C PHE A 161 19.08 -7.94 5.95
N SER A 162 18.65 -8.99 5.26
CA SER A 162 19.44 -9.65 4.20
C SER A 162 19.04 -9.09 2.84
N PRO A 163 19.94 -8.43 2.09
CA PRO A 163 19.63 -7.91 0.75
C PRO A 163 19.11 -8.97 -0.21
N ASP A 164 19.61 -10.21 -0.11
CA ASP A 164 19.20 -11.31 -0.99
C ASP A 164 17.79 -11.85 -0.67
N LYS A 165 17.32 -11.65 0.57
CA LYS A 165 16.08 -12.24 1.08
C LYS A 165 14.98 -11.22 1.37
N ILE A 166 15.31 -9.93 1.47
CA ILE A 166 14.31 -8.91 1.79
C ILE A 166 13.27 -8.82 0.67
N ARG A 167 11.99 -9.00 1.04
CA ARG A 167 10.86 -8.84 0.12
C ARG A 167 9.54 -8.72 0.89
N GLU A 168 8.55 -8.10 0.25
CA GLU A 168 7.17 -8.31 0.65
C GLU A 168 6.76 -9.75 0.30
N ALA A 169 5.95 -10.37 1.16
CA ALA A 169 5.39 -11.69 0.93
C ALA A 169 3.87 -11.63 0.69
N GLY A 170 3.25 -10.52 1.08
CA GLY A 170 1.83 -10.28 0.88
C GLY A 170 1.50 -9.95 -0.57
N THR A 171 0.32 -10.39 -1.00
CA THR A 171 -0.30 -10.02 -2.27
C THR A 171 -1.62 -9.31 -2.01
N TYR A 172 -2.27 -8.75 -3.04
CA TYR A 172 -3.60 -8.18 -2.89
C TYR A 172 -4.66 -9.20 -2.47
N MET A 173 -4.47 -10.47 -2.81
CA MET A 173 -5.36 -11.57 -2.41
C MET A 173 -5.04 -12.13 -1.03
N GLU A 174 -3.77 -12.10 -0.62
CA GLU A 174 -3.27 -12.60 0.66
C GLU A 174 -2.34 -11.55 1.32
N PRO A 175 -2.87 -10.42 1.79
CA PRO A 175 -2.06 -9.29 2.23
C PRO A 175 -1.38 -9.48 3.59
N TRP A 176 -1.86 -10.40 4.43
CA TRP A 176 -1.43 -10.54 5.84
C TRP A 176 -0.09 -11.26 6.04
N LYS A 177 0.64 -11.56 4.99
CA LYS A 177 1.93 -12.26 5.10
C LYS A 177 3.01 -11.33 5.64
N LYS A 178 3.77 -11.84 6.60
CA LYS A 178 4.94 -11.13 7.13
C LYS A 178 5.99 -10.96 6.04
N PRO A 179 6.65 -9.79 5.94
CA PRO A 179 7.77 -9.62 5.03
C PRO A 179 8.91 -10.57 5.40
N GLU A 180 9.70 -10.95 4.41
CA GLU A 180 10.84 -11.84 4.58
C GLU A 180 12.17 -11.07 4.58
N GLY A 181 13.23 -11.70 5.07
CA GLY A 181 14.59 -11.17 5.01
C GLY A 181 14.94 -10.14 6.08
N ILE A 182 14.00 -9.75 6.95
CA ILE A 182 14.25 -8.93 8.13
C ILE A 182 14.74 -9.87 9.25
N ARG A 183 15.89 -9.56 9.85
CA ARG A 183 16.47 -10.33 10.94
C ARG A 183 16.18 -9.72 12.30
N TYR A 184 16.40 -8.41 12.42
CA TYR A 184 16.17 -7.68 13.66
C TYR A 184 15.56 -6.32 13.38
N VAL A 185 14.65 -5.92 14.25
CA VAL A 185 14.13 -4.56 14.38
C VAL A 185 14.46 -4.13 15.81
N ILE A 186 15.32 -3.16 15.95
CA ILE A 186 15.79 -2.65 17.25
C ILE A 186 15.23 -1.24 17.40
N LEU A 187 14.63 -0.95 18.53
CA LEU A 187 14.06 0.34 18.87
C LEU A 187 14.65 0.83 20.18
N ASN A 188 15.32 1.98 20.14
CA ASN A 188 16.02 2.61 21.28
C ASN A 188 17.17 1.76 21.88
N GLY A 189 17.70 0.80 21.14
CA GLY A 189 18.81 -0.06 21.58
C GLY A 189 18.43 -1.40 22.16
#